data_dc853d85159e8f7e0285753174753661
#
_entry.id   dc853d85159e8f7e0285753174753661
#
_cell.length_a   1.000
_cell.length_b   1.000
_cell.length_c   1.000
_cell.angle_alpha   90.00
_cell.angle_beta   90.00
_cell.angle_gamma   90.00
#
_symmetry.space_group_name_H-M   'P 1'
#
loop_
_entity.id
_entity.type
_entity.pdbx_description
1 polymer ?
#
loop_
_entity_poly.entity_id
_entity_poly.type
_entity_poly.pdbx_seq_one_letter_code
_entity_poly.pdbx_strand_id
1 'polypeptide(L)'
;MTLTPERQTPSGPEPALRFDCIADALAAIRNGEAIVVVDDENRENEGDLICAAQFATPPQINFMAPEARGLICLAMEGGRLDDLDLPLMVDQNTDSNQTAFTVSVDAGPEHGVGTGISAEDRARTIQVAIHPQTRPADLRRPGHVFPLRAREGGVLKRAGHTEAAVDLSRLAGLYPAGVICEIQNADGSMARLPQLLTYAQQHGLRLISIADLIRYRLATERFVRRQAEALLPSAFGDFRAIGYRNELDGSEHVALVKGQPERATAPVLVRVHSECLTGDAFGSLRCDCRPQLEAALRMIEAAGEGVVVYLRQEGRGIGLINKLRAYSLQDGGLDTVEANERLGFPADLRNYGVGAQILSDLGVHHLRLITNNPRKIAGLDGYGLQVDDRVPLVIDAGAHNAAYLTAKRLKLGHLMDPAVDSGGRESQNKSAGPTAVVAWRADGEDPQRDHNVLQQLQQWAEQHQLRLLLEDHPRLRARLEGPSIAALLMAPPNQELQPADLASVLTLLGGWPQTRAVSLLLAPDGPRSSHPSAQMEPERRPLAELRQATYLACLWLSLEPGAFIRWQS
;
A
#
# COMPACT_ATOMS: atom_id res chain seq x y z
N MET A 1 19.84 -57.86 20.10
CA MET A 1 20.27 -56.50 19.67
C MET A 1 19.01 -55.68 19.53
N THR A 2 18.74 -54.90 20.56
CA THR A 2 17.57 -54.02 20.70
C THR A 2 17.92 -52.66 20.11
N LEU A 3 17.23 -52.24 19.06
CA LEU A 3 17.34 -50.92 18.46
C LEU A 3 16.56 -49.92 19.31
N THR A 4 17.25 -48.94 19.88
CA THR A 4 16.69 -47.75 20.55
C THR A 4 16.19 -46.78 19.49
N PRO A 5 14.99 -46.18 19.64
CA PRO A 5 14.53 -45.14 18.73
C PRO A 5 15.27 -43.83 19.00
N GLU A 6 15.80 -43.21 17.93
CA GLU A 6 16.37 -41.87 17.96
C GLU A 6 15.28 -40.85 18.34
N ARG A 7 15.61 -40.04 19.34
CA ARG A 7 14.80 -38.86 19.71
C ARG A 7 14.89 -37.80 18.60
N GLN A 8 13.78 -37.53 17.95
CA GLN A 8 13.61 -36.33 17.16
C GLN A 8 13.67 -35.12 18.10
N THR A 9 14.63 -34.23 17.86
CA THR A 9 14.70 -32.90 18.46
C THR A 9 13.52 -32.06 17.95
N PRO A 10 12.82 -31.31 18.83
CA PRO A 10 11.76 -30.43 18.38
C PRO A 10 12.36 -29.31 17.53
N SER A 11 11.83 -29.14 16.32
CA SER A 11 12.08 -28.00 15.46
C SER A 11 11.67 -26.72 16.22
N GLY A 12 12.61 -25.78 16.37
CA GLY A 12 12.33 -24.46 16.87
C GLY A 12 11.27 -23.75 16.00
N PRO A 13 10.67 -22.65 16.49
CA PRO A 13 9.68 -21.91 15.73
C PRO A 13 10.25 -21.50 14.38
N GLU A 14 9.50 -21.75 13.30
CA GLU A 14 9.84 -21.26 11.97
C GLU A 14 10.12 -19.76 12.04
N PRO A 15 11.23 -19.27 11.47
CA PRO A 15 11.53 -17.84 11.47
C PRO A 15 10.41 -17.11 10.73
N ALA A 16 9.82 -16.10 11.37
CA ALA A 16 8.80 -15.27 10.78
C ALA A 16 9.33 -14.71 9.45
N LEU A 17 8.58 -14.95 8.37
CA LEU A 17 8.80 -14.42 7.02
C LEU A 17 9.02 -12.89 7.06
N ARG A 18 10.25 -12.43 6.94
CA ARG A 18 10.59 -11.00 6.99
C ARG A 18 11.42 -10.62 5.78
N PHE A 19 10.98 -9.54 5.10
CA PHE A 19 11.84 -8.80 4.17
C PHE A 19 12.94 -8.08 4.95
N ASP A 20 14.12 -8.00 4.33
CA ASP A 20 15.22 -7.17 4.83
C ASP A 20 14.90 -5.68 4.65
N CYS A 21 15.54 -4.80 5.43
CA CYS A 21 15.36 -3.38 5.23
C CYS A 21 16.12 -2.89 3.98
N ILE A 22 15.59 -1.85 3.35
CA ILE A 22 16.20 -1.29 2.11
C ILE A 22 17.63 -0.80 2.36
N ALA A 23 17.92 -0.24 3.55
CA ALA A 23 19.27 0.22 3.88
C ALA A 23 20.31 -0.92 3.86
N ASP A 24 19.95 -2.11 4.37
CA ASP A 24 20.82 -3.29 4.35
C ASP A 24 20.99 -3.82 2.93
N ALA A 25 19.93 -3.83 2.12
CA ALA A 25 20.00 -4.20 0.71
C ALA A 25 20.91 -3.25 -0.09
N LEU A 26 20.80 -1.94 0.15
CA LEU A 26 21.70 -0.94 -0.47
C LEU A 26 23.15 -1.11 -0.04
N ALA A 27 23.40 -1.49 1.22
CA ALA A 27 24.74 -1.81 1.70
C ALA A 27 25.30 -3.05 0.98
N ALA A 28 24.50 -4.12 0.81
CA ALA A 28 24.88 -5.32 0.06
C ALA A 28 25.22 -4.98 -1.40
N ILE A 29 24.35 -4.26 -2.10
CA ILE A 29 24.60 -3.80 -3.49
C ILE A 29 25.89 -2.96 -3.59
N ARG A 30 26.12 -2.05 -2.62
CA ARG A 30 27.35 -1.22 -2.58
C ARG A 30 28.62 -2.06 -2.39
N ASN A 31 28.53 -3.15 -1.67
CA ASN A 31 29.61 -4.10 -1.45
C ASN A 31 29.82 -5.06 -2.64
N GLY A 32 28.99 -4.99 -3.67
CA GLY A 32 29.05 -5.86 -4.83
C GLY A 32 28.32 -7.20 -4.65
N GLU A 33 27.49 -7.33 -3.63
CA GLU A 33 26.68 -8.51 -3.40
C GLU A 33 25.42 -8.48 -4.27
N ALA A 34 24.91 -9.66 -4.64
CA ALA A 34 23.59 -9.81 -5.23
C ALA A 34 22.53 -9.86 -4.12
N ILE A 35 21.31 -9.45 -4.46
CA ILE A 35 20.13 -9.54 -3.59
C ILE A 35 18.95 -10.16 -4.35
N VAL A 36 17.95 -10.63 -3.64
CA VAL A 36 16.68 -11.07 -4.20
C VAL A 36 15.68 -9.91 -4.07
N VAL A 37 15.03 -9.59 -5.17
CA VAL A 37 13.97 -8.56 -5.21
C VAL A 37 12.70 -9.20 -5.72
N VAL A 38 11.58 -9.02 -5.00
CA VAL A 38 10.27 -9.56 -5.39
C VAL A 38 9.31 -8.43 -5.77
N ASP A 39 8.48 -8.68 -6.75
CA ASP A 39 7.41 -7.78 -7.15
C ASP A 39 6.05 -8.15 -6.51
N ASP A 40 5.00 -7.43 -6.89
CA ASP A 40 3.64 -7.65 -6.38
C ASP A 40 3.03 -8.94 -6.94
N GLU A 41 2.29 -9.68 -6.09
CA GLU A 41 1.60 -10.92 -6.48
C GLU A 41 0.57 -10.75 -7.60
N ASN A 42 0.06 -9.51 -7.81
CA ASN A 42 -0.85 -9.17 -8.89
C ASN A 42 -0.14 -8.66 -10.16
N ARG A 43 1.21 -8.62 -10.18
CA ARG A 43 2.00 -8.24 -11.36
C ARG A 43 2.59 -9.49 -12.03
N GLU A 44 3.86 -9.80 -11.84
CA GLU A 44 4.52 -11.02 -12.32
C GLU A 44 4.53 -12.10 -11.23
N ASN A 45 4.49 -11.66 -9.96
CA ASN A 45 4.60 -12.50 -8.78
C ASN A 45 5.89 -13.34 -8.81
N GLU A 46 7.01 -12.70 -9.17
CA GLU A 46 8.31 -13.33 -9.37
C GLU A 46 9.36 -12.69 -8.48
N GLY A 47 10.55 -13.27 -8.48
CA GLY A 47 11.72 -12.72 -7.82
C GLY A 47 12.93 -12.82 -8.73
N ASP A 48 13.71 -11.73 -8.78
CA ASP A 48 14.95 -11.66 -9.51
C ASP A 48 16.15 -11.59 -8.59
N LEU A 49 17.25 -12.24 -8.99
CA LEU A 49 18.58 -11.87 -8.52
C LEU A 49 18.96 -10.55 -9.15
N ILE A 50 19.37 -9.59 -8.33
CA ILE A 50 19.81 -8.26 -8.76
C ILE A 50 21.20 -7.98 -8.19
N CYS A 51 22.14 -7.56 -9.04
CA CYS A 51 23.41 -6.95 -8.63
C CYS A 51 23.70 -5.69 -9.45
N ALA A 52 24.52 -4.77 -8.91
CA ALA A 52 24.94 -3.61 -9.67
C ALA A 52 25.82 -4.03 -10.85
N ALA A 53 25.55 -3.49 -12.05
CA ALA A 53 26.30 -3.82 -13.26
C ALA A 53 27.80 -3.53 -13.11
N GLN A 54 28.17 -2.53 -12.31
CA GLN A 54 29.56 -2.20 -12.00
C GLN A 54 30.33 -3.37 -11.35
N PHE A 55 29.63 -4.24 -10.65
CA PHE A 55 30.18 -5.43 -10.00
C PHE A 55 29.80 -6.75 -10.70
N ALA A 56 29.30 -6.69 -11.93
CA ALA A 56 29.03 -7.88 -12.73
C ALA A 56 30.34 -8.57 -13.12
N THR A 57 30.81 -9.48 -12.29
CA THR A 57 32.00 -10.29 -12.48
C THR A 57 31.67 -11.64 -13.09
N PRO A 58 32.66 -12.35 -13.73
CA PRO A 58 32.39 -13.71 -14.21
C PRO A 58 31.85 -14.68 -13.16
N PRO A 59 32.32 -14.68 -11.88
CA PRO A 59 31.69 -15.51 -10.83
C PRO A 59 30.25 -15.17 -10.57
N GLN A 60 29.84 -13.88 -10.57
CA GLN A 60 28.44 -13.51 -10.37
C GLN A 60 27.55 -13.94 -11.53
N ILE A 61 27.98 -13.72 -12.76
CA ILE A 61 27.25 -14.20 -13.95
C ILE A 61 27.15 -15.74 -13.94
N ASN A 62 28.24 -16.42 -13.54
CA ASN A 62 28.24 -17.86 -13.41
C ASN A 62 27.35 -18.35 -12.25
N PHE A 63 27.15 -17.57 -11.20
CA PHE A 63 26.20 -17.88 -10.13
C PHE A 63 24.75 -17.73 -10.62
N MET A 64 24.42 -16.61 -11.31
CA MET A 64 23.08 -16.37 -11.84
C MET A 64 22.62 -17.47 -12.80
N ALA A 65 23.49 -17.95 -13.67
CA ALA A 65 23.11 -18.90 -14.72
C ALA A 65 22.57 -20.24 -14.19
N PRO A 66 23.25 -21.00 -13.29
CA PRO A 66 22.75 -22.26 -12.74
C PRO A 66 21.81 -22.08 -11.54
N GLU A 67 21.98 -21.04 -10.72
CA GLU A 67 21.24 -20.89 -9.47
C GLU A 67 19.92 -20.15 -9.68
N ALA A 68 19.88 -19.10 -10.51
CA ALA A 68 18.63 -18.41 -10.84
C ALA A 68 17.93 -19.04 -12.06
N ARG A 69 18.65 -19.46 -13.09
CA ARG A 69 18.13 -20.16 -14.30
C ARG A 69 17.29 -19.29 -15.24
N GLY A 70 17.15 -18.00 -14.95
CA GLY A 70 16.42 -17.02 -15.76
C GLY A 70 17.26 -16.43 -16.90
N LEU A 71 16.71 -15.40 -17.55
CA LEU A 71 17.40 -14.66 -18.60
C LEU A 71 18.26 -13.57 -17.96
N ILE A 72 19.58 -13.61 -18.16
CA ILE A 72 20.50 -12.58 -17.65
C ILE A 72 20.36 -11.33 -18.51
N CYS A 73 19.79 -10.27 -17.93
CA CYS A 73 19.51 -9.00 -18.56
C CYS A 73 20.30 -7.86 -17.91
N LEU A 74 20.56 -6.79 -18.68
CA LEU A 74 21.24 -5.58 -18.22
C LEU A 74 20.25 -4.40 -18.21
N ALA A 75 19.73 -4.05 -17.04
CA ALA A 75 18.85 -2.89 -16.86
C ALA A 75 19.69 -1.60 -16.88
N MET A 76 19.31 -0.62 -17.71
CA MET A 76 20.03 0.64 -17.90
C MET A 76 19.07 1.81 -18.07
N GLU A 77 19.55 3.02 -17.78
CA GLU A 77 18.85 4.25 -18.11
C GLU A 77 18.74 4.47 -19.63
N GLY A 78 17.62 5.06 -20.06
CA GLY A 78 17.33 5.29 -21.47
C GLY A 78 18.39 6.10 -22.21
N GLY A 79 18.90 7.18 -21.57
CA GLY A 79 19.95 8.03 -22.16
C GLY A 79 21.21 7.26 -22.53
N ARG A 80 21.63 6.31 -21.66
CA ARG A 80 22.82 5.49 -21.99
C ARG A 80 22.57 4.54 -23.16
N LEU A 81 21.38 3.97 -23.25
CA LEU A 81 21.02 3.11 -24.39
C LEU A 81 20.98 3.90 -25.70
N ASP A 82 20.53 5.16 -25.64
CA ASP A 82 20.54 6.06 -26.81
C ASP A 82 21.99 6.41 -27.22
N ASP A 83 22.89 6.71 -26.27
CA ASP A 83 24.33 6.93 -26.53
C ASP A 83 24.99 5.73 -27.20
N LEU A 84 24.56 4.52 -26.88
CA LEU A 84 25.06 3.28 -27.42
C LEU A 84 24.36 2.84 -28.73
N ASP A 85 23.39 3.62 -29.23
CA ASP A 85 22.55 3.28 -30.38
C ASP A 85 21.89 1.90 -30.23
N LEU A 86 21.23 1.66 -29.08
CA LEU A 86 20.51 0.44 -28.76
C LEU A 86 19.00 0.68 -28.81
N PRO A 87 18.38 0.55 -29.99
CA PRO A 87 16.94 0.73 -30.16
C PRO A 87 16.15 -0.41 -29.50
N LEU A 88 14.87 -0.18 -29.28
CA LEU A 88 13.95 -1.24 -28.85
C LEU A 88 13.98 -2.42 -29.86
N MET A 89 13.85 -3.63 -29.32
CA MET A 89 13.84 -4.86 -30.13
C MET A 89 12.66 -4.94 -31.09
N VAL A 90 11.54 -4.26 -30.74
CA VAL A 90 10.31 -4.21 -31.54
C VAL A 90 9.74 -2.80 -31.58
N ASP A 91 9.15 -2.41 -32.71
CA ASP A 91 8.50 -1.11 -32.86
C ASP A 91 7.20 -1.00 -32.06
N GLN A 92 6.46 -2.11 -31.91
CA GLN A 92 5.24 -2.21 -31.16
C GLN A 92 5.40 -3.27 -30.05
N ASN A 93 5.54 -2.82 -28.83
CA ASN A 93 5.59 -3.72 -27.69
C ASN A 93 4.17 -4.18 -27.32
N THR A 94 3.89 -5.47 -27.47
CA THR A 94 2.61 -6.12 -27.14
C THR A 94 2.66 -6.90 -25.83
N ASP A 95 3.81 -6.87 -25.14
CA ASP A 95 3.95 -7.49 -23.81
C ASP A 95 3.01 -6.84 -22.79
N SER A 96 2.37 -7.66 -21.96
CA SER A 96 1.42 -7.21 -20.94
C SER A 96 2.06 -6.28 -19.91
N ASN A 97 3.32 -6.54 -19.56
CA ASN A 97 4.12 -5.74 -18.63
C ASN A 97 4.93 -4.64 -19.31
N GLN A 98 4.91 -4.61 -20.65
CA GLN A 98 5.62 -3.66 -21.50
C GLN A 98 7.12 -3.56 -21.19
N THR A 99 7.76 -4.71 -20.92
CA THR A 99 9.20 -4.77 -20.68
C THR A 99 9.95 -4.31 -21.92
N ALA A 100 10.77 -3.27 -21.75
CA ALA A 100 11.39 -2.58 -22.87
C ALA A 100 12.74 -3.21 -23.27
N PHE A 101 12.68 -4.40 -23.85
CA PHE A 101 13.86 -5.03 -24.45
C PHE A 101 14.43 -4.19 -25.57
N THR A 102 15.74 -4.01 -25.57
CA THR A 102 16.50 -3.48 -26.70
C THR A 102 17.15 -4.61 -27.47
N VAL A 103 17.76 -4.31 -28.62
CA VAL A 103 18.54 -5.30 -29.35
C VAL A 103 19.62 -5.89 -28.46
N SER A 104 19.80 -7.21 -28.49
CA SER A 104 20.83 -7.90 -27.70
C SER A 104 22.24 -7.58 -28.24
N VAL A 105 23.23 -7.61 -27.35
CA VAL A 105 24.61 -7.18 -27.67
C VAL A 105 25.68 -8.13 -27.13
N ASP A 106 26.83 -8.11 -27.76
CA ASP A 106 28.11 -8.57 -27.24
C ASP A 106 29.19 -7.48 -27.48
N ALA A 107 30.15 -7.36 -26.59
CA ALA A 107 31.30 -6.50 -26.88
C ALA A 107 32.18 -7.12 -27.96
N GLY A 108 32.91 -6.29 -28.68
CA GLY A 108 33.80 -6.75 -29.76
C GLY A 108 34.99 -7.56 -29.24
N PRO A 109 35.66 -8.32 -30.13
CA PRO A 109 36.88 -9.10 -29.79
C PRO A 109 38.02 -8.23 -29.30
N GLU A 110 38.06 -6.96 -29.68
CA GLU A 110 39.01 -5.95 -29.18
C GLU A 110 38.89 -5.74 -27.67
N HIS A 111 37.73 -6.08 -27.09
CA HIS A 111 37.47 -6.10 -25.65
C HIS A 111 37.68 -7.47 -25.01
N GLY A 112 38.21 -8.46 -25.77
CA GLY A 112 38.48 -9.80 -25.29
C GLY A 112 37.26 -10.71 -25.19
N VAL A 113 36.17 -10.41 -25.92
CA VAL A 113 34.96 -11.23 -26.00
C VAL A 113 35.09 -12.23 -27.16
N GLY A 114 34.87 -13.51 -26.86
CA GLY A 114 34.91 -14.60 -27.83
C GLY A 114 33.55 -14.82 -28.52
N THR A 115 32.85 -15.89 -28.12
CA THR A 115 31.54 -16.24 -28.66
C THR A 115 30.38 -15.45 -28.01
N GLY A 116 30.63 -14.77 -26.89
CA GLY A 116 29.64 -13.92 -26.20
C GLY A 116 28.86 -14.61 -25.07
N ILE A 117 28.69 -15.95 -25.12
CA ILE A 117 27.79 -16.66 -24.20
C ILE A 117 28.43 -17.03 -22.86
N SER A 118 29.76 -17.14 -22.76
CA SER A 118 30.41 -17.53 -21.51
C SER A 118 30.16 -16.51 -20.41
N ALA A 119 30.26 -16.93 -19.13
CA ALA A 119 30.12 -16.00 -18.00
C ALA A 119 31.15 -14.86 -18.07
N GLU A 120 32.36 -15.14 -18.58
CA GLU A 120 33.41 -14.15 -18.79
C GLU A 120 33.03 -13.16 -19.90
N ASP A 121 32.55 -13.65 -21.05
CA ASP A 121 32.16 -12.81 -22.18
C ASP A 121 30.99 -11.89 -21.81
N ARG A 122 29.96 -12.44 -21.13
CA ARG A 122 28.80 -11.63 -20.68
C ARG A 122 29.18 -10.58 -19.64
N ALA A 123 30.02 -10.96 -18.65
CA ALA A 123 30.52 -10.00 -17.66
C ALA A 123 31.33 -8.90 -18.36
N ARG A 124 32.19 -9.26 -19.31
CA ARG A 124 32.95 -8.31 -20.10
C ARG A 124 32.09 -7.37 -20.93
N THR A 125 31.09 -7.91 -21.60
CA THR A 125 30.11 -7.12 -22.38
C THR A 125 29.37 -6.12 -21.49
N ILE A 126 28.93 -6.53 -20.27
CA ILE A 126 28.27 -5.65 -19.30
C ILE A 126 29.25 -4.51 -18.90
N GLN A 127 30.49 -4.82 -18.56
CA GLN A 127 31.51 -3.81 -18.19
C GLN A 127 31.76 -2.82 -19.33
N VAL A 128 31.85 -3.30 -20.57
CA VAL A 128 31.99 -2.44 -21.76
C VAL A 128 30.75 -1.55 -21.90
N ALA A 129 29.53 -2.10 -21.81
CA ALA A 129 28.29 -1.34 -22.01
C ALA A 129 28.15 -0.17 -21.04
N ILE A 130 28.57 -0.32 -19.78
CA ILE A 130 28.47 0.75 -18.77
C ILE A 130 29.67 1.71 -18.78
N HIS A 131 30.75 1.39 -19.46
CA HIS A 131 31.95 2.22 -19.46
C HIS A 131 31.73 3.54 -20.23
N PRO A 132 32.04 4.71 -19.65
CA PRO A 132 31.65 6.01 -20.22
C PRO A 132 32.23 6.28 -21.63
N GLN A 133 33.35 5.70 -21.96
CA GLN A 133 34.03 5.90 -23.25
C GLN A 133 33.58 4.93 -24.35
N THR A 134 32.70 3.96 -24.01
CA THR A 134 32.20 2.99 -24.99
C THR A 134 31.32 3.67 -26.03
N ARG A 135 31.62 3.38 -27.30
CA ARG A 135 30.89 3.86 -28.47
C ARG A 135 30.03 2.75 -29.08
N PRO A 136 29.02 3.08 -29.88
CA PRO A 136 28.18 2.10 -30.57
C PRO A 136 28.96 1.02 -31.33
N ALA A 137 30.10 1.35 -31.91
CA ALA A 137 30.94 0.43 -32.67
C ALA A 137 31.68 -0.63 -31.82
N ASP A 138 31.81 -0.40 -30.51
CA ASP A 138 32.45 -1.32 -29.57
C ASP A 138 31.52 -2.50 -29.22
N LEU A 139 30.21 -2.39 -29.58
CA LEU A 139 29.17 -3.40 -29.34
C LEU A 139 28.68 -4.01 -30.65
N ARG A 140 28.62 -5.33 -30.70
CA ARG A 140 28.06 -6.12 -31.80
C ARG A 140 26.58 -6.44 -31.53
N ARG A 141 25.79 -6.52 -32.59
CA ARG A 141 24.34 -6.80 -32.57
C ARG A 141 24.02 -7.86 -33.64
N PRO A 142 23.27 -8.91 -33.32
CA PRO A 142 22.82 -9.32 -32.00
C PRO A 142 23.93 -9.92 -31.14
N GLY A 143 23.65 -10.17 -29.84
CA GLY A 143 24.56 -10.79 -28.89
C GLY A 143 23.83 -11.58 -27.80
N HIS A 144 24.54 -11.84 -26.70
CA HIS A 144 24.05 -12.72 -25.61
C HIS A 144 23.73 -11.97 -24.31
N VAL A 145 23.93 -10.65 -24.25
CA VAL A 145 23.43 -9.79 -23.18
C VAL A 145 22.23 -9.01 -23.70
N PHE A 146 21.15 -8.95 -22.92
CA PHE A 146 19.88 -8.33 -23.26
C PHE A 146 19.73 -7.02 -22.46
N PRO A 147 20.03 -5.84 -23.05
CA PRO A 147 19.80 -4.58 -22.37
C PRO A 147 18.32 -4.26 -22.30
N LEU A 148 17.89 -3.77 -21.11
CA LEU A 148 16.52 -3.36 -20.83
C LEU A 148 16.50 -1.87 -20.52
N ARG A 149 15.58 -1.14 -21.17
CA ARG A 149 15.38 0.29 -20.94
C ARG A 149 14.50 0.52 -19.73
N ALA A 150 15.08 1.00 -18.64
CA ALA A 150 14.31 1.44 -17.48
C ALA A 150 13.49 2.70 -17.79
N ARG A 151 12.28 2.77 -17.24
CA ARG A 151 11.47 3.98 -17.31
C ARG A 151 12.09 5.10 -16.49
N GLU A 152 12.11 6.31 -17.04
CA GLU A 152 12.50 7.51 -16.30
C GLU A 152 11.60 7.67 -15.07
N GLY A 153 12.18 7.94 -13.88
CA GLY A 153 11.49 7.91 -12.60
C GLY A 153 11.56 6.56 -11.86
N GLY A 154 12.09 5.51 -12.49
CA GLY A 154 12.36 4.22 -11.86
C GLY A 154 11.12 3.53 -11.32
N VAL A 155 11.23 2.84 -10.17
CA VAL A 155 10.11 2.11 -9.54
C VAL A 155 8.91 3.00 -9.17
N LEU A 156 9.11 4.31 -9.04
CA LEU A 156 8.02 5.26 -8.83
C LEU A 156 7.15 5.46 -10.08
N LYS A 157 7.65 5.07 -11.24
CA LYS A 157 6.96 5.15 -12.53
C LYS A 157 6.46 3.80 -13.03
N ARG A 158 7.28 2.74 -12.89
CA ARG A 158 6.96 1.36 -13.21
C ARG A 158 7.56 0.43 -12.14
N ALA A 159 6.69 -0.25 -11.40
CA ALA A 159 7.09 -1.13 -10.29
C ALA A 159 7.62 -2.49 -10.79
N GLY A 160 8.68 -2.48 -11.61
CA GLY A 160 9.31 -3.65 -12.22
C GLY A 160 10.77 -3.85 -11.79
N HIS A 161 11.28 -5.07 -11.97
CA HIS A 161 12.66 -5.46 -11.64
C HIS A 161 13.69 -4.64 -12.41
N THR A 162 13.40 -4.29 -13.68
CA THR A 162 14.25 -3.41 -14.51
C THR A 162 14.50 -2.07 -13.83
N GLU A 163 13.44 -1.42 -13.38
CA GLU A 163 13.50 -0.14 -12.68
C GLU A 163 14.15 -0.29 -11.31
N ALA A 164 13.83 -1.37 -10.59
CA ALA A 164 14.40 -1.66 -9.27
C ALA A 164 15.93 -1.80 -9.35
N ALA A 165 16.46 -2.49 -10.36
CA ALA A 165 17.90 -2.68 -10.52
C ALA A 165 18.66 -1.37 -10.76
N VAL A 166 18.12 -0.49 -11.59
CA VAL A 166 18.68 0.84 -11.84
C VAL A 166 18.61 1.71 -10.58
N ASP A 167 17.48 1.73 -9.91
CA ASP A 167 17.26 2.52 -8.69
C ASP A 167 18.15 2.07 -7.54
N LEU A 168 18.25 0.76 -7.29
CA LEU A 168 19.12 0.20 -6.25
C LEU A 168 20.58 0.54 -6.49
N SER A 169 21.05 0.43 -7.75
CA SER A 169 22.41 0.81 -8.11
C SER A 169 22.67 2.30 -7.88
N ARG A 170 21.74 3.17 -8.31
CA ARG A 170 21.82 4.63 -8.11
C ARG A 170 21.78 5.01 -6.63
N LEU A 171 20.86 4.44 -5.85
CA LEU A 171 20.74 4.70 -4.41
C LEU A 171 21.94 4.19 -3.62
N ALA A 172 22.59 3.14 -4.10
CA ALA A 172 23.86 2.66 -3.55
C ALA A 172 25.06 3.58 -3.90
N GLY A 173 24.87 4.62 -4.73
CA GLY A 173 25.93 5.52 -5.18
C GLY A 173 26.82 4.94 -6.28
N LEU A 174 26.31 3.94 -7.01
CA LEU A 174 26.99 3.26 -8.11
C LEU A 174 26.46 3.75 -9.47
N TYR A 175 27.08 3.27 -10.55
CA TYR A 175 26.59 3.53 -11.90
C TYR A 175 25.14 3.03 -12.04
N PRO A 176 24.19 3.83 -12.58
CA PRO A 176 22.76 3.51 -12.60
C PRO A 176 22.42 2.42 -13.63
N ALA A 177 22.97 1.24 -13.41
CA ALA A 177 22.70 0.02 -14.17
C ALA A 177 22.82 -1.20 -13.27
N GLY A 178 21.97 -2.20 -13.50
CA GLY A 178 21.98 -3.45 -12.75
C GLY A 178 21.79 -4.65 -13.64
N VAL A 179 22.36 -5.78 -13.23
CA VAL A 179 22.12 -7.08 -13.85
C VAL A 179 20.99 -7.76 -13.10
N ILE A 180 20.02 -8.28 -13.84
CA ILE A 180 18.86 -9.00 -13.29
C ILE A 180 18.76 -10.39 -13.92
N CYS A 181 18.22 -11.32 -13.16
CA CYS A 181 17.97 -12.68 -13.62
C CYS A 181 16.82 -13.28 -12.80
N GLU A 182 15.75 -13.69 -13.44
CA GLU A 182 14.58 -14.31 -12.80
C GLU A 182 14.96 -15.62 -12.12
N ILE A 183 14.36 -15.90 -10.96
CA ILE A 183 14.64 -17.12 -10.18
C ILE A 183 13.58 -18.18 -10.49
N GLN A 184 14.06 -19.31 -11.01
CA GLN A 184 13.26 -20.49 -11.31
C GLN A 184 13.57 -21.63 -10.35
N ASN A 185 12.55 -22.44 -10.05
CA ASN A 185 12.70 -23.72 -9.36
C ASN A 185 13.48 -24.73 -10.21
N ALA A 186 13.93 -25.82 -9.61
CA ALA A 186 14.69 -26.86 -10.31
C ALA A 186 13.89 -27.58 -11.43
N ASP A 187 12.56 -27.54 -11.34
CA ASP A 187 11.64 -28.09 -12.35
C ASP A 187 11.33 -27.12 -13.51
N GLY A 188 11.90 -25.91 -13.48
CA GLY A 188 11.68 -24.87 -14.49
C GLY A 188 10.45 -24.00 -14.25
N SER A 189 9.69 -24.21 -13.18
CA SER A 189 8.62 -23.30 -12.77
C SER A 189 9.19 -22.05 -12.11
N MET A 190 8.45 -20.92 -12.16
CA MET A 190 8.89 -19.70 -11.50
C MET A 190 8.82 -19.84 -9.97
N ALA A 191 9.89 -19.43 -9.28
CA ALA A 191 9.90 -19.39 -7.83
C ALA A 191 8.96 -18.28 -7.31
N ARG A 192 8.16 -18.60 -6.30
CA ARG A 192 7.25 -17.66 -5.63
C ARG A 192 7.78 -17.34 -4.24
N LEU A 193 7.18 -16.37 -3.56
CA LEU A 193 7.69 -15.83 -2.29
C LEU A 193 8.15 -16.90 -1.28
N PRO A 194 7.42 -18.02 -1.02
CA PRO A 194 7.91 -19.05 -0.09
C PRO A 194 9.23 -19.71 -0.54
N GLN A 195 9.37 -20.00 -1.84
CA GLN A 195 10.59 -20.56 -2.41
C GLN A 195 11.73 -19.54 -2.43
N LEU A 196 11.42 -18.26 -2.76
CA LEU A 196 12.38 -17.16 -2.80
C LEU A 196 12.98 -16.87 -1.43
N LEU A 197 12.21 -17.00 -0.35
CA LEU A 197 12.71 -16.88 1.02
C LEU A 197 13.69 -17.99 1.36
N THR A 198 13.34 -19.24 0.99
CA THR A 198 14.22 -20.38 1.17
C THR A 198 15.50 -20.21 0.35
N TYR A 199 15.38 -19.76 -0.89
CA TYR A 199 16.50 -19.49 -1.79
C TYR A 199 17.42 -18.40 -1.21
N ALA A 200 16.88 -17.29 -0.78
CA ALA A 200 17.66 -16.19 -0.17
C ALA A 200 18.41 -16.67 1.08
N GLN A 201 17.75 -17.46 1.93
CA GLN A 201 18.37 -18.04 3.12
C GLN A 201 19.49 -19.02 2.78
N GLN A 202 19.28 -19.91 1.80
CA GLN A 202 20.27 -20.92 1.37
C GLN A 202 21.54 -20.27 0.83
N HIS A 203 21.40 -19.16 0.11
CA HIS A 203 22.53 -18.46 -0.52
C HIS A 203 23.04 -17.25 0.32
N GLY A 204 22.45 -17.00 1.49
CA GLY A 204 22.84 -15.88 2.37
C GLY A 204 22.56 -14.51 1.75
N LEU A 205 21.54 -14.39 0.90
CA LEU A 205 21.18 -13.17 0.18
C LEU A 205 20.13 -12.35 0.95
N ARG A 206 20.17 -11.04 0.79
CA ARG A 206 19.12 -10.15 1.23
C ARG A 206 17.90 -10.30 0.32
N LEU A 207 16.71 -10.18 0.91
CA LEU A 207 15.45 -10.25 0.17
C LEU A 207 14.58 -9.04 0.51
N ILE A 208 14.22 -8.26 -0.51
CA ILE A 208 13.36 -7.07 -0.39
C ILE A 208 12.20 -7.13 -1.37
N SER A 209 11.17 -6.29 -1.15
CA SER A 209 10.10 -6.08 -2.13
C SER A 209 10.26 -4.75 -2.89
N ILE A 210 9.78 -4.71 -4.14
CA ILE A 210 9.67 -3.46 -4.90
C ILE A 210 8.76 -2.46 -4.17
N ALA A 211 7.73 -2.94 -3.48
CA ALA A 211 6.84 -2.09 -2.69
C ALA A 211 7.59 -1.36 -1.55
N ASP A 212 8.53 -2.04 -0.87
CA ASP A 212 9.37 -1.41 0.14
C ASP A 212 10.34 -0.40 -0.46
N LEU A 213 10.92 -0.71 -1.63
CA LEU A 213 11.79 0.22 -2.35
C LEU A 213 11.03 1.49 -2.78
N ILE A 214 9.79 1.36 -3.26
CA ILE A 214 8.92 2.51 -3.56
C ILE A 214 8.69 3.35 -2.30
N ARG A 215 8.33 2.72 -1.16
CA ARG A 215 8.13 3.43 0.11
C ARG A 215 9.39 4.16 0.56
N TYR A 216 10.54 3.51 0.45
CA TYR A 216 11.84 4.10 0.80
C TYR A 216 12.14 5.33 -0.06
N ARG A 217 11.99 5.25 -1.40
CA ARG A 217 12.22 6.36 -2.31
C ARG A 217 11.28 7.53 -2.05
N LEU A 218 9.98 7.24 -1.85
CA LEU A 218 9.00 8.26 -1.53
C LEU A 218 9.32 9.00 -0.21
N ALA A 219 9.89 8.30 0.77
CA ALA A 219 10.26 8.87 2.06
C ALA A 219 11.60 9.65 2.03
N THR A 220 12.54 9.28 1.17
CA THR A 220 13.90 9.83 1.17
C THR A 220 14.20 10.81 0.04
N GLU A 221 13.51 10.70 -1.10
CA GLU A 221 13.73 11.56 -2.26
C GLU A 221 12.73 12.71 -2.31
N ARG A 222 13.20 13.87 -2.77
CA ARG A 222 12.36 15.05 -3.03
C ARG A 222 12.17 15.21 -4.54
N PHE A 223 10.98 14.92 -5.02
CA PHE A 223 10.60 15.05 -6.43
C PHE A 223 9.54 16.14 -6.67
N VAL A 224 9.10 16.82 -5.62
CA VAL A 224 8.17 17.93 -5.72
C VAL A 224 8.91 19.24 -5.46
N ARG A 225 8.92 20.15 -6.44
CA ARG A 225 9.68 21.40 -6.41
C ARG A 225 8.77 22.60 -6.48
N ARG A 226 9.00 23.58 -5.59
CA ARG A 226 8.37 24.89 -5.65
C ARG A 226 8.81 25.62 -6.93
N GLN A 227 7.87 26.19 -7.68
CA GLN A 227 8.12 26.87 -8.95
C GLN A 227 7.78 28.37 -8.90
N ALA A 228 6.68 28.75 -8.23
CA ALA A 228 6.18 30.12 -8.22
C ALA A 228 5.41 30.39 -6.93
N GLU A 229 5.31 31.67 -6.58
CA GLU A 229 4.51 32.14 -5.46
C GLU A 229 3.83 33.47 -5.82
N ALA A 230 2.56 33.65 -5.43
CA ALA A 230 1.80 34.87 -5.62
C ALA A 230 0.77 35.06 -4.52
N LEU A 231 0.34 36.29 -4.29
CA LEU A 231 -0.83 36.60 -3.50
C LEU A 231 -2.10 36.24 -4.29
N LEU A 232 -3.04 35.61 -3.65
CA LEU A 232 -4.32 35.20 -4.22
C LEU A 232 -5.46 35.73 -3.34
N PRO A 233 -5.99 36.91 -3.61
CA PRO A 233 -7.25 37.34 -3.02
C PRO A 233 -8.39 36.45 -3.50
N SER A 234 -9.22 35.99 -2.60
CA SER A 234 -10.34 35.08 -2.91
C SER A 234 -11.60 35.46 -2.14
N ALA A 235 -12.74 34.89 -2.53
CA ALA A 235 -13.99 35.01 -1.79
C ALA A 235 -13.93 34.40 -0.36
N PHE A 236 -12.86 33.69 -0.05
CA PHE A 236 -12.65 33.00 1.24
C PHE A 236 -11.56 33.64 2.08
N GLY A 237 -10.96 34.76 1.60
CA GLY A 237 -9.86 35.49 2.22
C GLY A 237 -8.62 35.54 1.32
N ASP A 238 -7.56 36.18 1.85
CA ASP A 238 -6.30 36.34 1.15
C ASP A 238 -5.33 35.22 1.52
N PHE A 239 -4.85 34.49 0.50
CA PHE A 239 -3.90 33.40 0.64
C PHE A 239 -2.62 33.68 -0.17
N ARG A 240 -1.51 33.09 0.23
CA ARG A 240 -0.35 32.90 -0.65
C ARG A 240 -0.57 31.63 -1.46
N ALA A 241 -0.60 31.73 -2.77
CA ALA A 241 -0.67 30.59 -3.68
C ALA A 241 0.76 30.21 -4.09
N ILE A 242 1.17 28.98 -3.78
CA ILE A 242 2.49 28.46 -4.09
C ILE A 242 2.33 27.30 -5.06
N GLY A 243 2.87 27.45 -6.26
CA GLY A 243 2.87 26.42 -7.31
C GLY A 243 4.03 25.44 -7.15
N TYR A 244 3.72 24.17 -7.26
CA TYR A 244 4.66 23.05 -7.20
C TYR A 244 4.58 22.22 -8.46
N ARG A 245 5.73 21.69 -8.91
CA ARG A 245 5.82 20.74 -10.00
C ARG A 245 6.39 19.43 -9.48
N ASN A 246 5.72 18.34 -9.83
CA ASN A 246 6.21 16.99 -9.62
C ASN A 246 7.14 16.62 -10.79
N GLU A 247 8.40 16.35 -10.51
CA GLU A 247 9.43 16.03 -11.52
C GLU A 247 9.23 14.63 -12.14
N LEU A 248 8.46 13.74 -11.46
CA LEU A 248 8.24 12.37 -11.95
C LEU A 248 7.25 12.30 -13.12
N ASP A 249 6.22 13.14 -13.12
CA ASP A 249 5.12 13.10 -14.10
C ASP A 249 4.78 14.45 -14.71
N GLY A 250 5.50 15.51 -14.30
CA GLY A 250 5.28 16.88 -14.77
C GLY A 250 3.99 17.51 -14.23
N SER A 251 3.24 16.84 -13.35
CA SER A 251 2.01 17.40 -12.79
C SER A 251 2.28 18.62 -11.92
N GLU A 252 1.35 19.57 -11.96
CA GLU A 252 1.43 20.81 -11.21
C GLU A 252 0.42 20.82 -10.08
N HIS A 253 0.83 21.23 -8.88
CA HIS A 253 0.01 21.27 -7.68
C HIS A 253 0.06 22.67 -7.07
N VAL A 254 -0.90 23.01 -6.22
CA VAL A 254 -0.95 24.33 -5.58
C VAL A 254 -1.15 24.18 -4.08
N ALA A 255 -0.37 24.90 -3.28
CA ALA A 255 -0.64 25.11 -1.87
C ALA A 255 -1.21 26.53 -1.68
N LEU A 256 -2.34 26.65 -1.00
CA LEU A 256 -2.91 27.92 -0.53
C LEU A 256 -2.55 28.05 0.95
N VAL A 257 -1.73 29.02 1.27
CA VAL A 257 -1.13 29.22 2.59
C VAL A 257 -1.66 30.47 3.24
N LYS A 258 -2.16 30.36 4.46
CA LYS A 258 -2.55 31.48 5.33
C LYS A 258 -1.55 31.59 6.48
N GLY A 259 -1.15 32.82 6.82
CA GLY A 259 -0.18 33.07 7.90
C GLY A 259 1.25 32.61 7.57
N GLN A 260 1.98 32.18 8.58
CA GLN A 260 3.38 31.71 8.50
C GLN A 260 3.51 30.33 9.15
N PRO A 261 2.96 29.29 8.54
CA PRO A 261 2.91 27.94 9.14
C PRO A 261 4.30 27.36 9.43
N GLU A 262 5.35 27.82 8.74
CA GLU A 262 6.75 27.48 9.01
C GLU A 262 7.26 27.96 10.37
N ARG A 263 6.56 28.91 11.02
CA ARG A 263 6.89 29.47 12.34
C ARG A 263 5.88 29.07 13.42
N ALA A 264 4.91 28.23 13.06
CA ALA A 264 3.88 27.81 13.98
C ALA A 264 4.48 27.05 15.17
N THR A 265 4.07 27.41 16.37
CA THR A 265 4.43 26.70 17.62
C THR A 265 3.39 25.64 18.02
N ALA A 266 2.25 25.63 17.37
CA ALA A 266 1.16 24.68 17.53
C ALA A 266 0.93 23.90 16.23
N PRO A 267 0.28 22.73 16.27
CA PRO A 267 -0.03 21.96 15.08
C PRO A 267 -0.88 22.76 14.08
N VAL A 268 -0.42 22.85 12.83
CA VAL A 268 -0.99 23.66 11.75
C VAL A 268 -2.27 23.02 11.20
N LEU A 269 -3.30 23.82 10.93
CA LEU A 269 -4.53 23.34 10.30
C LEU A 269 -4.31 23.09 8.81
N VAL A 270 -4.48 21.83 8.36
CA VAL A 270 -4.14 21.39 7.01
C VAL A 270 -5.30 20.67 6.33
N ARG A 271 -5.57 21.01 5.08
CA ARG A 271 -6.42 20.24 4.17
C ARG A 271 -5.61 19.76 2.97
N VAL A 272 -5.55 18.45 2.75
CA VAL A 272 -5.09 17.87 1.48
C VAL A 272 -6.32 17.56 0.64
N HIS A 273 -6.51 18.33 -0.44
CA HIS A 273 -7.66 18.25 -1.35
C HIS A 273 -7.20 17.68 -2.70
N SER A 274 -7.82 16.61 -3.17
CA SER A 274 -7.58 16.10 -4.53
C SER A 274 -8.57 16.75 -5.49
N GLU A 275 -8.07 17.21 -6.63
CA GLU A 275 -8.84 17.86 -7.69
C GLU A 275 -10.11 17.11 -8.06
N CYS A 276 -11.17 17.86 -8.25
CA CYS A 276 -12.43 17.38 -8.78
C CYS A 276 -13.00 18.48 -9.70
N LEU A 277 -12.51 18.57 -10.95
CA LEU A 277 -12.89 19.63 -11.88
C LEU A 277 -14.41 19.81 -11.98
N THR A 278 -15.16 18.70 -12.08
CA THR A 278 -16.61 18.74 -12.17
C THR A 278 -17.27 19.30 -10.91
N GLY A 279 -16.75 18.96 -9.71
CA GLY A 279 -17.26 19.46 -8.45
C GLY A 279 -16.73 20.86 -8.15
N ASP A 280 -15.41 21.03 -8.13
CA ASP A 280 -14.73 22.24 -7.65
C ASP A 280 -15.01 23.45 -8.57
N ALA A 281 -14.91 23.26 -9.92
CA ALA A 281 -15.09 24.34 -10.88
C ALA A 281 -16.52 24.41 -11.45
N PHE A 282 -17.10 23.27 -11.88
CA PHE A 282 -18.41 23.28 -12.55
C PHE A 282 -19.59 23.17 -11.60
N GLY A 283 -19.35 22.96 -10.29
CA GLY A 283 -20.42 22.89 -9.28
C GLY A 283 -21.30 21.65 -9.42
N SER A 284 -20.76 20.52 -9.89
CA SER A 284 -21.50 19.27 -9.99
C SER A 284 -22.08 18.85 -8.64
N LEU A 285 -23.35 18.50 -8.62
CA LEU A 285 -24.06 18.01 -7.44
C LEU A 285 -23.86 16.50 -7.19
N ARG A 286 -23.11 15.80 -8.04
CA ARG A 286 -22.79 14.37 -7.87
C ARG A 286 -21.84 14.08 -6.73
N CYS A 287 -21.13 15.09 -6.20
CA CYS A 287 -20.16 14.96 -5.12
C CYS A 287 -20.23 16.14 -4.15
N ASP A 288 -19.48 16.03 -3.07
CA ASP A 288 -19.34 17.03 -2.01
C ASP A 288 -17.99 17.79 -2.08
N CYS A 289 -17.25 17.70 -3.20
CA CYS A 289 -15.88 18.22 -3.30
C CYS A 289 -15.81 19.75 -3.11
N ARG A 290 -16.59 20.51 -3.88
CA ARG A 290 -16.63 21.98 -3.77
C ARG A 290 -17.03 22.47 -2.38
N PRO A 291 -18.14 22.02 -1.78
CA PRO A 291 -18.47 22.40 -0.40
C PRO A 291 -17.37 22.07 0.61
N GLN A 292 -16.68 20.94 0.46
CA GLN A 292 -15.54 20.60 1.31
C GLN A 292 -14.35 21.54 1.13
N LEU A 293 -14.02 21.91 -0.11
CA LEU A 293 -12.93 22.86 -0.40
C LEU A 293 -13.24 24.22 0.19
N GLU A 294 -14.45 24.75 -0.06
CA GLU A 294 -14.90 26.04 0.47
C GLU A 294 -14.92 26.07 2.00
N ALA A 295 -15.43 25.01 2.64
CA ALA A 295 -15.46 24.93 4.09
C ALA A 295 -14.04 24.89 4.69
N ALA A 296 -13.11 24.14 4.09
CA ALA A 296 -11.72 24.09 4.52
C ALA A 296 -11.03 25.47 4.40
N LEU A 297 -11.26 26.17 3.29
CA LEU A 297 -10.71 27.53 3.11
C LEU A 297 -11.24 28.50 4.18
N ARG A 298 -12.56 28.48 4.48
CA ARG A 298 -13.15 29.31 5.54
C ARG A 298 -12.61 28.95 6.93
N MET A 299 -12.42 27.66 7.21
CA MET A 299 -11.86 27.22 8.50
C MET A 299 -10.44 27.73 8.69
N ILE A 300 -9.60 27.66 7.64
CA ILE A 300 -8.21 28.14 7.68
C ILE A 300 -8.16 29.67 7.76
N GLU A 301 -9.01 30.38 7.02
CA GLU A 301 -9.13 31.83 7.13
C GLU A 301 -9.52 32.26 8.55
N ALA A 302 -10.52 31.61 9.14
CA ALA A 302 -10.97 31.88 10.50
C ALA A 302 -9.89 31.57 11.56
N ALA A 303 -9.06 30.56 11.32
CA ALA A 303 -7.93 30.22 12.19
C ALA A 303 -6.76 31.21 12.05
N GLY A 304 -6.70 31.99 10.96
CA GLY A 304 -5.61 32.94 10.67
C GLY A 304 -4.31 32.27 10.22
N GLU A 305 -4.21 30.95 10.32
CA GLU A 305 -3.04 30.16 9.92
C GLU A 305 -3.45 28.77 9.44
N GLY A 306 -2.84 28.30 8.36
CA GLY A 306 -3.07 26.97 7.83
C GLY A 306 -2.74 26.81 6.34
N VAL A 307 -2.94 25.60 5.83
CA VAL A 307 -2.58 25.22 4.45
C VAL A 307 -3.68 24.38 3.82
N VAL A 308 -4.11 24.76 2.60
CA VAL A 308 -4.82 23.84 1.68
C VAL A 308 -3.84 23.37 0.61
N VAL A 309 -3.53 22.09 0.57
CA VAL A 309 -2.77 21.49 -0.54
C VAL A 309 -3.76 20.95 -1.57
N TYR A 310 -3.80 21.57 -2.74
CA TYR A 310 -4.64 21.17 -3.87
C TYR A 310 -3.84 20.29 -4.83
N LEU A 311 -4.13 18.99 -4.84
CA LEU A 311 -3.43 18.00 -5.65
C LEU A 311 -4.20 17.74 -6.95
N ARG A 312 -3.55 17.93 -8.09
CA ARG A 312 -4.10 17.59 -9.41
C ARG A 312 -4.07 16.08 -9.65
N GLN A 313 -4.98 15.39 -8.96
CA GLN A 313 -5.17 13.94 -9.03
C GLN A 313 -6.66 13.63 -9.25
N GLU A 314 -7.16 14.03 -10.44
CA GLU A 314 -8.56 13.93 -10.83
C GLU A 314 -9.06 12.48 -10.81
N GLY A 315 -10.33 12.30 -10.40
CA GLY A 315 -10.98 11.00 -10.43
C GLY A 315 -10.33 9.94 -9.52
N ARG A 316 -9.68 10.34 -8.43
CA ARG A 316 -8.85 9.48 -7.57
C ARG A 316 -7.61 8.92 -8.29
N GLY A 317 -7.05 9.69 -9.22
CA GLY A 317 -5.87 9.31 -9.98
C GLY A 317 -6.14 8.68 -11.35
N ILE A 318 -7.40 8.40 -11.71
CA ILE A 318 -7.75 7.81 -13.02
C ILE A 318 -7.89 8.84 -14.15
N GLY A 319 -7.86 10.14 -13.81
CA GLY A 319 -7.99 11.25 -14.73
C GLY A 319 -9.44 11.59 -15.11
N LEU A 320 -9.61 12.76 -15.73
CA LEU A 320 -10.94 13.32 -16.04
C LEU A 320 -11.76 12.43 -16.99
N ILE A 321 -11.14 11.93 -18.06
CA ILE A 321 -11.86 11.15 -19.08
C ILE A 321 -12.40 9.84 -18.49
N ASN A 322 -11.58 9.12 -17.73
CA ASN A 322 -12.04 7.88 -17.10
C ASN A 322 -13.06 8.14 -16.00
N LYS A 323 -12.97 9.27 -15.29
CA LYS A 323 -14.01 9.71 -14.37
C LYS A 323 -15.36 9.93 -15.07
N LEU A 324 -15.38 10.54 -16.26
CA LEU A 324 -16.61 10.70 -17.04
C LEU A 324 -17.17 9.36 -17.52
N ARG A 325 -16.29 8.41 -17.91
CA ARG A 325 -16.70 7.04 -18.20
C ARG A 325 -17.29 6.35 -16.96
N ALA A 326 -16.67 6.54 -15.78
CA ALA A 326 -17.21 6.03 -14.52
C ALA A 326 -18.59 6.63 -14.20
N TYR A 327 -18.83 7.91 -14.49
CA TYR A 327 -20.15 8.54 -14.34
C TYR A 327 -21.20 7.87 -15.24
N SER A 328 -20.87 7.55 -16.49
CA SER A 328 -21.77 6.81 -17.39
C SER A 328 -22.11 5.41 -16.85
N LEU A 329 -21.15 4.72 -16.25
CA LEU A 329 -21.38 3.42 -15.59
C LEU A 329 -22.26 3.57 -14.34
N GLN A 330 -22.08 4.64 -13.57
CA GLN A 330 -22.91 4.95 -12.41
C GLN A 330 -24.35 5.28 -12.79
N ASP A 331 -24.57 5.95 -13.93
CA ASP A 331 -25.92 6.17 -14.49
C ASP A 331 -26.61 4.84 -14.86
N GLY A 332 -25.81 3.79 -15.13
CA GLY A 332 -26.27 2.41 -15.33
C GLY A 332 -26.46 1.60 -14.03
N GLY A 333 -26.32 2.23 -12.84
CA GLY A 333 -26.60 1.61 -11.54
C GLY A 333 -25.39 1.11 -10.76
N LEU A 334 -24.15 1.22 -11.27
CA LEU A 334 -22.94 0.90 -10.52
C LEU A 334 -22.62 2.01 -9.50
N ASP A 335 -21.96 1.65 -8.40
CA ASP A 335 -21.39 2.67 -7.53
C ASP A 335 -19.98 3.13 -7.99
N THR A 336 -19.39 4.08 -7.27
CA THR A 336 -18.09 4.67 -7.66
C THR A 336 -16.94 3.66 -7.63
N VAL A 337 -16.96 2.69 -6.71
CA VAL A 337 -15.90 1.66 -6.60
C VAL A 337 -16.05 0.66 -7.73
N GLU A 338 -17.24 0.11 -7.92
CA GLU A 338 -17.58 -0.84 -8.97
C GLU A 338 -17.31 -0.27 -10.37
N ALA A 339 -17.64 1.03 -10.58
CA ALA A 339 -17.38 1.71 -11.84
C ALA A 339 -15.88 1.81 -12.15
N ASN A 340 -15.03 2.09 -11.13
CA ASN A 340 -13.57 2.11 -11.31
C ASN A 340 -13.01 0.72 -11.60
N GLU A 341 -13.43 -0.30 -10.86
CA GLU A 341 -13.01 -1.69 -11.08
C GLU A 341 -13.44 -2.20 -12.45
N ARG A 342 -14.63 -1.84 -12.91
CA ARG A 342 -15.12 -2.18 -14.25
C ARG A 342 -14.28 -1.55 -15.38
N LEU A 343 -13.65 -0.40 -15.10
CA LEU A 343 -12.71 0.27 -16.00
C LEU A 343 -11.27 -0.25 -15.88
N GLY A 344 -11.02 -1.26 -15.03
CA GLY A 344 -9.70 -1.84 -14.80
C GLY A 344 -8.82 -1.04 -13.81
N PHE A 345 -9.39 -0.15 -13.01
CA PHE A 345 -8.66 0.65 -12.02
C PHE A 345 -8.98 0.21 -10.61
N PRO A 346 -8.00 0.21 -9.69
CA PRO A 346 -8.29 0.05 -8.26
C PRO A 346 -9.16 1.19 -7.73
N ALA A 347 -9.76 0.98 -6.57
CA ALA A 347 -10.70 1.93 -5.95
C ALA A 347 -10.09 3.32 -5.67
N ASP A 348 -8.78 3.41 -5.47
CA ASP A 348 -8.06 4.67 -5.14
C ASP A 348 -6.58 4.57 -5.56
N LEU A 349 -6.17 5.37 -6.55
CA LEU A 349 -4.80 5.48 -7.07
C LEU A 349 -4.07 6.74 -6.58
N ARG A 350 -4.63 7.50 -5.65
CA ARG A 350 -4.03 8.76 -5.21
C ARG A 350 -2.72 8.53 -4.46
N ASN A 351 -1.73 9.33 -4.80
CA ASN A 351 -0.45 9.40 -4.10
C ASN A 351 -0.46 10.60 -3.13
N TYR A 352 -0.51 10.32 -1.84
CA TYR A 352 -0.48 11.36 -0.81
C TYR A 352 0.94 11.84 -0.48
N GLY A 353 1.97 11.14 -0.91
CA GLY A 353 3.37 11.52 -0.74
C GLY A 353 3.72 12.86 -1.40
N VAL A 354 3.07 13.20 -2.52
CA VAL A 354 3.18 14.53 -3.12
C VAL A 354 2.72 15.63 -2.14
N GLY A 355 1.58 15.41 -1.49
CA GLY A 355 1.07 16.33 -0.47
C GLY A 355 1.99 16.44 0.74
N ALA A 356 2.55 15.33 1.16
CA ALA A 356 3.51 15.29 2.27
C ALA A 356 4.78 16.08 1.95
N GLN A 357 5.33 15.94 0.74
CA GLN A 357 6.51 16.69 0.32
C GLN A 357 6.24 18.21 0.22
N ILE A 358 5.04 18.61 -0.24
CA ILE A 358 4.63 20.01 -0.24
C ILE A 358 4.57 20.56 1.20
N LEU A 359 3.96 19.83 2.14
CA LEU A 359 3.86 20.24 3.53
C LEU A 359 5.24 20.31 4.19
N SER A 360 6.12 19.37 3.93
CA SER A 360 7.51 19.39 4.42
C SER A 360 8.30 20.57 3.86
N ASP A 361 8.11 20.93 2.56
CA ASP A 361 8.74 22.12 1.96
C ASP A 361 8.23 23.43 2.58
N LEU A 362 6.98 23.45 3.02
CA LEU A 362 6.37 24.57 3.76
C LEU A 362 6.79 24.59 5.24
N GLY A 363 7.63 23.68 5.71
CA GLY A 363 8.05 23.60 7.12
C GLY A 363 6.96 23.10 8.07
N VAL A 364 5.87 22.49 7.55
CA VAL A 364 4.76 21.96 8.35
C VAL A 364 5.03 20.50 8.67
N HIS A 365 5.41 20.21 9.91
CA HIS A 365 5.69 18.85 10.38
C HIS A 365 4.64 18.32 11.36
N HIS A 366 4.01 19.20 12.14
CA HIS A 366 2.92 18.92 13.07
C HIS A 366 1.63 19.50 12.55
N LEU A 367 0.60 18.67 12.37
CA LEU A 367 -0.61 19.13 11.71
C LEU A 367 -1.91 18.61 12.34
N ARG A 368 -2.94 19.43 12.28
CA ARG A 368 -4.34 19.09 12.50
C ARG A 368 -4.98 18.89 11.13
N LEU A 369 -5.28 17.65 10.77
CA LEU A 369 -5.71 17.31 9.41
C LEU A 369 -7.22 17.38 9.25
N ILE A 370 -7.70 18.30 8.40
CA ILE A 370 -9.11 18.41 8.02
C ILE A 370 -9.43 17.24 7.07
N THR A 371 -9.99 16.15 7.61
CA THR A 371 -10.32 14.97 6.80
C THR A 371 -11.35 14.09 7.47
N ASN A 372 -12.16 13.39 6.65
CA ASN A 372 -12.99 12.26 7.06
C ASN A 372 -12.44 10.92 6.55
N ASN A 373 -11.31 10.94 5.81
CA ASN A 373 -10.71 9.74 5.23
C ASN A 373 -9.51 9.28 6.06
N PRO A 374 -9.59 8.14 6.78
CA PRO A 374 -8.49 7.64 7.60
C PRO A 374 -7.24 7.28 6.78
N ARG A 375 -7.39 6.89 5.49
CA ARG A 375 -6.26 6.60 4.60
C ARG A 375 -5.36 7.82 4.36
N LYS A 376 -5.88 9.05 4.47
CA LYS A 376 -5.08 10.27 4.36
C LYS A 376 -4.14 10.45 5.54
N ILE A 377 -4.55 10.02 6.74
CA ILE A 377 -3.72 10.06 7.94
C ILE A 377 -2.53 9.11 7.77
N ALA A 378 -2.81 7.83 7.53
CA ALA A 378 -1.77 6.82 7.31
C ALA A 378 -0.83 7.16 6.14
N GLY A 379 -1.36 7.80 5.08
CA GLY A 379 -0.58 8.20 3.92
C GLY A 379 0.38 9.38 4.14
N LEU A 380 0.26 10.11 5.24
CA LEU A 380 1.14 11.24 5.60
C LEU A 380 2.19 10.85 6.64
N ASP A 381 1.86 9.99 7.60
CA ASP A 381 2.78 9.59 8.70
C ASP A 381 4.10 8.99 8.19
N GLY A 382 4.07 8.28 7.05
CA GLY A 382 5.26 7.69 6.42
C GLY A 382 6.30 8.67 5.87
N TYR A 383 6.00 10.00 5.88
CA TYR A 383 6.84 11.04 5.27
C TYR A 383 7.42 12.03 6.29
N GLY A 384 7.49 11.66 7.56
CA GLY A 384 8.02 12.53 8.62
C GLY A 384 7.07 13.65 9.03
N LEU A 385 5.78 13.52 8.70
CA LEU A 385 4.71 14.40 9.17
C LEU A 385 3.97 13.72 10.31
N GLN A 386 3.70 14.45 11.38
CA GLN A 386 2.92 13.97 12.51
C GLN A 386 1.51 14.58 12.46
N VAL A 387 0.50 13.71 12.37
CA VAL A 387 -0.90 14.12 12.46
C VAL A 387 -1.31 14.09 13.94
N ASP A 388 -1.29 15.25 14.58
CA ASP A 388 -1.60 15.38 16.01
C ASP A 388 -3.09 15.28 16.29
N ASP A 389 -3.94 15.73 15.35
CA ASP A 389 -5.39 15.69 15.49
C ASP A 389 -6.09 15.63 14.13
N ARG A 390 -7.27 15.01 14.11
CA ARG A 390 -8.20 15.00 12.99
C ARG A 390 -9.30 16.04 13.19
N VAL A 391 -9.43 16.93 12.25
CA VAL A 391 -10.53 17.90 12.21
C VAL A 391 -11.61 17.38 11.25
N PRO A 392 -12.82 17.07 11.73
CA PRO A 392 -13.89 16.57 10.89
C PRO A 392 -14.40 17.65 9.93
N LEU A 393 -14.83 17.24 8.74
CA LEU A 393 -15.45 18.10 7.75
C LEU A 393 -16.70 17.43 7.19
N VAL A 394 -17.81 17.62 7.86
CA VAL A 394 -19.10 17.04 7.47
C VAL A 394 -19.86 18.01 6.58
N ILE A 395 -20.27 17.53 5.42
CA ILE A 395 -21.16 18.24 4.49
C ILE A 395 -22.46 17.45 4.40
N ASP A 396 -23.57 18.12 4.56
CA ASP A 396 -24.89 17.50 4.48
C ASP A 396 -25.14 16.86 3.11
N ALA A 397 -25.80 15.72 3.11
CA ALA A 397 -26.15 15.01 1.90
C ALA A 397 -27.28 15.76 1.16
N GLY A 398 -27.05 16.06 -0.11
CA GLY A 398 -28.09 16.55 -1.03
C GLY A 398 -28.78 15.42 -1.80
N ALA A 399 -29.84 15.74 -2.50
CA ALA A 399 -30.63 14.77 -3.27
C ALA A 399 -29.82 14.01 -4.35
N HIS A 400 -28.74 14.60 -4.86
CA HIS A 400 -27.94 14.04 -5.96
C HIS A 400 -26.64 13.33 -5.53
N ASN A 401 -26.19 13.49 -4.28
CA ASN A 401 -24.94 12.90 -3.80
C ASN A 401 -25.11 11.90 -2.64
N ALA A 402 -26.34 11.62 -2.20
CA ALA A 402 -26.61 10.70 -1.10
C ALA A 402 -26.01 9.30 -1.34
N ALA A 403 -26.18 8.74 -2.54
CA ALA A 403 -25.61 7.45 -2.91
C ALA A 403 -24.07 7.48 -2.91
N TYR A 404 -23.46 8.56 -3.41
CA TYR A 404 -22.01 8.76 -3.41
C TYR A 404 -21.45 8.86 -1.97
N LEU A 405 -22.10 9.60 -1.08
CA LEU A 405 -21.70 9.71 0.32
C LEU A 405 -21.89 8.38 1.07
N THR A 406 -22.93 7.63 0.73
CA THR A 406 -23.14 6.27 1.25
C THR A 406 -22.02 5.33 0.83
N ALA A 407 -21.62 5.34 -0.45
CA ALA A 407 -20.48 4.54 -0.93
C ALA A 407 -19.15 4.95 -0.25
N LYS A 408 -18.92 6.25 -0.02
CA LYS A 408 -17.77 6.74 0.76
C LYS A 408 -17.75 6.16 2.19
N ARG A 409 -18.89 6.15 2.87
CA ARG A 409 -19.01 5.64 4.23
C ARG A 409 -18.83 4.13 4.28
N LEU A 410 -19.60 3.39 3.48
CA LEU A 410 -19.67 1.93 3.56
C LEU A 410 -18.49 1.22 2.90
N LYS A 411 -18.05 1.68 1.72
CA LYS A 411 -16.99 1.00 0.93
C LYS A 411 -15.59 1.58 1.12
N LEU A 412 -15.47 2.86 1.53
CA LEU A 412 -14.18 3.53 1.67
C LEU A 412 -13.84 3.89 3.12
N GLY A 413 -14.71 3.56 4.10
CA GLY A 413 -14.44 3.75 5.53
C GLY A 413 -14.36 5.22 5.97
N HIS A 414 -15.05 6.15 5.26
CA HIS A 414 -15.08 7.55 5.66
C HIS A 414 -15.86 7.77 6.95
N LEU A 415 -15.29 8.55 7.87
CA LEU A 415 -15.90 8.93 9.15
C LEU A 415 -16.85 10.11 8.92
N MET A 416 -18.15 9.85 8.82
CA MET A 416 -19.17 10.82 8.41
C MET A 416 -20.37 10.88 9.38
N ASP A 417 -20.19 10.72 10.69
CA ASP A 417 -21.29 10.81 11.65
C ASP A 417 -21.49 12.26 12.13
N PRO A 418 -22.65 12.89 11.82
CA PRO A 418 -22.96 14.24 12.26
C PRO A 418 -23.31 14.38 13.74
N ALA A 419 -23.49 13.27 14.47
CA ALA A 419 -23.97 13.30 15.85
C ALA A 419 -22.89 13.61 16.91
N VAL A 420 -21.61 13.72 16.54
CA VAL A 420 -20.50 13.88 17.49
C VAL A 420 -19.97 15.31 17.56
N ASP A 421 -20.23 16.18 16.56
CA ASP A 421 -19.49 17.45 16.39
C ASP A 421 -20.30 18.76 16.59
N SER A 422 -21.57 18.72 17.00
CA SER A 422 -22.33 19.94 17.30
C SER A 422 -22.58 20.11 18.80
N GLY A 423 -21.62 20.69 19.51
CA GLY A 423 -21.89 21.03 20.90
C GLY A 423 -20.67 21.48 21.70
N GLY A 424 -20.26 22.72 21.52
CA GLY A 424 -19.57 23.41 22.62
C GLY A 424 -20.55 23.65 23.77
N ARG A 425 -20.34 22.99 24.86
CA ARG A 425 -20.53 23.23 26.29
C ARG A 425 -20.94 21.95 27.02
N GLU A 426 -20.09 21.61 27.94
CA GLU A 426 -20.32 20.78 29.14
C GLU A 426 -21.66 19.99 29.21
N SER A 427 -21.63 18.75 28.81
CA SER A 427 -22.38 17.70 29.51
C SER A 427 -21.60 16.39 29.33
N GLN A 428 -21.32 15.82 30.45
CA GLN A 428 -20.70 14.55 30.77
C GLN A 428 -20.77 13.49 29.66
N ASN A 429 -19.58 13.01 29.26
CA ASN A 429 -19.30 11.75 28.60
C ASN A 429 -20.39 10.69 28.80
N LYS A 430 -21.07 10.35 27.71
CA LYS A 430 -21.53 8.99 27.52
C LYS A 430 -20.90 8.49 26.23
N SER A 431 -19.84 7.72 26.39
CA SER A 431 -19.15 6.97 25.37
C SER A 431 -20.15 6.11 24.58
N ALA A 432 -20.00 6.10 23.25
CA ALA A 432 -20.64 5.06 22.43
C ALA A 432 -20.15 3.70 22.93
N GLY A 433 -21.07 2.82 23.29
CA GLY A 433 -20.76 1.52 23.85
C GLY A 433 -20.02 0.61 22.86
N PRO A 434 -19.32 -0.41 23.35
CA PRO A 434 -18.48 -1.28 22.55
C PRO A 434 -19.31 -2.05 21.52
N THR A 435 -18.82 -2.06 20.28
CA THR A 435 -19.34 -2.91 19.21
C THR A 435 -18.70 -4.29 19.33
N ALA A 436 -19.48 -5.32 19.58
CA ALA A 436 -18.97 -6.69 19.59
C ALA A 436 -19.03 -7.29 18.18
N VAL A 437 -17.94 -7.92 17.76
CA VAL A 437 -17.85 -8.67 16.51
C VAL A 437 -17.65 -10.13 16.86
N VAL A 438 -18.61 -10.99 16.47
CA VAL A 438 -18.49 -12.42 16.61
C VAL A 438 -18.28 -13.01 15.22
N ALA A 439 -17.11 -13.55 14.96
CA ALA A 439 -16.84 -14.31 13.75
C ALA A 439 -17.03 -15.80 14.05
N TRP A 440 -17.92 -16.45 13.32
CA TRP A 440 -18.19 -17.89 13.42
C TRP A 440 -17.81 -18.58 12.13
N ARG A 441 -17.20 -19.75 12.24
CA ARG A 441 -16.79 -20.59 11.11
C ARG A 441 -17.58 -21.88 11.09
N ALA A 442 -18.34 -22.11 10.01
CA ALA A 442 -18.93 -23.40 9.69
C ALA A 442 -17.95 -24.24 8.88
N ASP A 443 -17.97 -25.55 9.01
CA ASP A 443 -17.13 -26.45 8.21
C ASP A 443 -17.67 -26.71 6.80
N GLY A 444 -18.88 -26.22 6.48
CA GLY A 444 -19.45 -26.28 5.13
C GLY A 444 -19.94 -27.68 4.71
N GLU A 445 -19.95 -28.66 5.62
CA GLU A 445 -20.35 -30.04 5.31
C GLU A 445 -21.88 -30.21 5.22
N ASP A 446 -22.68 -29.30 5.84
CA ASP A 446 -24.15 -29.36 5.80
C ASP A 446 -24.78 -27.95 5.67
N PRO A 447 -25.13 -27.51 4.44
CA PRO A 447 -25.72 -26.19 4.20
C PRO A 447 -27.05 -25.93 4.90
N GLN A 448 -27.86 -26.98 5.14
CA GLN A 448 -29.16 -26.86 5.80
C GLN A 448 -28.99 -26.55 7.30
N ARG A 449 -27.98 -27.12 7.88
CA ARG A 449 -27.62 -26.94 9.26
C ARG A 449 -27.00 -25.57 9.51
N ASP A 450 -26.12 -25.12 8.64
CA ASP A 450 -25.54 -23.80 8.69
C ASP A 450 -26.63 -22.71 8.61
N HIS A 451 -27.64 -22.95 7.77
CA HIS A 451 -28.81 -22.08 7.68
C HIS A 451 -29.62 -22.04 9.01
N ASN A 452 -29.80 -23.18 9.69
CA ASN A 452 -30.50 -23.22 10.97
C ASN A 452 -29.74 -22.50 12.07
N VAL A 453 -28.41 -22.57 12.09
CA VAL A 453 -27.55 -21.85 13.02
C VAL A 453 -27.65 -20.35 12.82
N LEU A 454 -27.63 -19.89 11.57
CA LEU A 454 -27.82 -18.50 11.22
C LEU A 454 -29.18 -17.96 11.63
N GLN A 455 -30.23 -18.76 11.44
CA GLN A 455 -31.57 -18.41 11.89
C GLN A 455 -31.65 -18.25 13.42
N GLN A 456 -31.00 -19.12 14.17
CA GLN A 456 -30.97 -19.03 15.64
C GLN A 456 -30.17 -17.82 16.12
N LEU A 457 -29.03 -17.50 15.46
CA LEU A 457 -28.27 -16.28 15.74
C LEU A 457 -29.06 -15.01 15.41
N GLN A 458 -29.84 -15.03 14.35
CA GLN A 458 -30.68 -13.92 13.96
C GLN A 458 -31.82 -13.70 14.98
N GLN A 459 -32.51 -14.76 15.38
CA GLN A 459 -33.54 -14.70 16.41
C GLN A 459 -32.96 -14.24 17.76
N TRP A 460 -31.80 -14.72 18.13
CA TRP A 460 -31.11 -14.32 19.35
C TRP A 460 -30.71 -12.84 19.30
N ALA A 461 -30.18 -12.35 18.17
CA ALA A 461 -29.83 -10.95 17.98
C ALA A 461 -31.04 -10.03 18.07
N GLU A 462 -32.17 -10.42 17.47
CA GLU A 462 -33.44 -9.69 17.54
C GLU A 462 -33.96 -9.61 18.98
N GLN A 463 -33.89 -10.70 19.73
CA GLN A 463 -34.32 -10.75 21.14
C GLN A 463 -33.51 -9.82 22.05
N HIS A 464 -32.22 -9.63 21.73
CA HIS A 464 -31.31 -8.78 22.49
C HIS A 464 -31.12 -7.39 21.86
N GLN A 465 -31.94 -7.03 20.88
CA GLN A 465 -31.89 -5.75 20.16
C GLN A 465 -30.54 -5.47 19.49
N LEU A 466 -29.84 -6.52 19.12
CA LEU A 466 -28.56 -6.46 18.41
C LEU A 466 -28.79 -6.57 16.91
N ARG A 467 -27.91 -5.96 16.13
CA ARG A 467 -27.94 -6.05 14.67
C ARG A 467 -27.01 -7.17 14.21
N LEU A 468 -27.58 -8.23 13.63
CA LEU A 468 -26.80 -9.27 12.95
C LEU A 468 -26.60 -8.85 11.49
N LEU A 469 -25.36 -8.67 11.07
CA LEU A 469 -24.99 -8.49 9.68
C LEU A 469 -24.45 -9.84 9.19
N LEU A 470 -25.24 -10.49 8.34
CA LEU A 470 -24.83 -11.65 7.57
C LEU A 470 -24.29 -11.11 6.25
N GLU A 471 -23.00 -10.95 6.12
CA GLU A 471 -22.39 -10.62 4.85
C GLU A 471 -21.45 -11.74 4.41
N ASP A 472 -21.69 -12.15 3.18
CA ASP A 472 -20.76 -12.86 2.34
C ASP A 472 -19.61 -11.90 1.96
N HIS A 473 -18.86 -11.41 2.98
CA HIS A 473 -17.88 -10.37 2.77
C HIS A 473 -16.59 -10.98 2.21
N PRO A 474 -16.16 -10.63 0.98
CA PRO A 474 -14.99 -11.26 0.32
C PRO A 474 -13.71 -11.23 1.16
N ARG A 475 -13.53 -10.22 2.02
CA ARG A 475 -12.36 -10.08 2.91
C ARG A 475 -12.43 -10.96 4.15
N LEU A 476 -13.61 -11.28 4.64
CA LEU A 476 -13.81 -12.29 5.69
C LEU A 476 -13.56 -13.68 5.13
N ARG A 477 -14.00 -13.98 3.90
CA ARG A 477 -13.70 -15.23 3.19
C ARG A 477 -12.21 -15.42 2.92
N ALA A 478 -11.51 -14.39 2.46
CA ALA A 478 -10.09 -14.48 2.10
C ALA A 478 -9.15 -14.72 3.30
N ARG A 479 -9.60 -14.42 4.52
CA ARG A 479 -8.78 -14.61 5.73
C ARG A 479 -9.23 -15.76 6.65
N LEU A 480 -10.42 -16.29 6.41
CA LEU A 480 -10.89 -17.53 7.02
C LEU A 480 -10.63 -18.62 5.99
N GLU A 481 -9.49 -19.28 6.03
CA GLU A 481 -9.13 -20.37 5.11
C GLU A 481 -10.29 -21.37 4.97
N GLY A 482 -10.96 -21.41 3.79
CA GLY A 482 -12.04 -22.32 3.45
C GLY A 482 -13.46 -21.70 3.43
N PRO A 483 -14.49 -22.44 3.01
CA PRO A 483 -15.89 -22.00 2.99
C PRO A 483 -16.35 -21.74 4.41
N SER A 484 -16.53 -20.48 4.77
CA SER A 484 -16.87 -20.08 6.13
C SER A 484 -18.01 -19.06 6.09
N ILE A 485 -18.96 -19.20 6.98
CA ILE A 485 -19.99 -18.18 7.20
C ILE A 485 -19.52 -17.29 8.33
N ALA A 486 -19.49 -15.99 8.11
CA ALA A 486 -19.17 -15.01 9.13
C ALA A 486 -20.43 -14.26 9.54
N ALA A 487 -20.68 -14.19 10.83
CA ALA A 487 -21.75 -13.39 11.41
C ALA A 487 -21.15 -12.24 12.22
N LEU A 488 -21.61 -11.02 11.95
CA LEU A 488 -21.22 -9.82 12.67
C LEU A 488 -22.39 -9.33 13.52
N LEU A 489 -22.23 -9.35 14.84
CA LEU A 489 -23.20 -8.81 15.79
C LEU A 489 -22.80 -7.39 16.18
N MET A 490 -23.69 -6.43 15.98
CA MET A 490 -23.46 -5.03 16.32
C MET A 490 -24.51 -4.53 17.31
N ALA A 491 -24.08 -3.94 18.41
CA ALA A 491 -24.97 -3.19 19.28
C ALA A 491 -25.37 -1.84 18.63
N PRO A 492 -26.59 -1.35 18.83
CA PRO A 492 -26.97 0.01 18.47
C PRO A 492 -26.04 1.04 19.13
N PRO A 493 -25.87 2.25 18.56
CA PRO A 493 -24.88 3.23 19.01
C PRO A 493 -24.99 3.70 20.46
N ASN A 494 -26.08 3.40 21.14
CA ASN A 494 -26.37 3.83 22.53
C ASN A 494 -26.61 2.66 23.51
N GLN A 495 -26.28 1.45 23.13
CA GLN A 495 -26.49 0.27 23.94
C GLN A 495 -25.16 -0.43 24.24
N GLU A 496 -24.77 -0.50 25.52
CA GLU A 496 -23.65 -1.32 25.96
C GLU A 496 -24.05 -2.80 25.95
N LEU A 497 -23.21 -3.63 25.30
CA LEU A 497 -23.32 -5.08 25.42
C LEU A 497 -22.93 -5.48 26.84
N GLN A 498 -23.87 -6.09 27.55
CA GLN A 498 -23.63 -6.57 28.90
C GLN A 498 -22.78 -7.85 28.87
N PRO A 499 -21.94 -8.10 29.89
CA PRO A 499 -21.15 -9.33 30.00
C PRO A 499 -21.99 -10.61 29.89
N ALA A 500 -23.25 -10.56 30.39
CA ALA A 500 -24.18 -11.68 30.31
C ALA A 500 -24.61 -11.99 28.86
N ASP A 501 -24.74 -10.98 28.00
CA ASP A 501 -25.10 -11.15 26.59
C ASP A 501 -23.97 -11.83 25.83
N LEU A 502 -22.73 -11.44 26.10
CA LEU A 502 -21.53 -12.05 25.50
C LEU A 502 -21.35 -13.50 25.97
N ALA A 503 -21.55 -13.78 27.25
CA ALA A 503 -21.52 -15.14 27.78
C ALA A 503 -22.63 -16.01 27.16
N SER A 504 -23.81 -15.45 26.90
CA SER A 504 -24.91 -16.15 26.24
C SER A 504 -24.62 -16.50 24.80
N VAL A 505 -23.99 -15.57 24.02
CA VAL A 505 -23.53 -15.83 22.64
C VAL A 505 -22.45 -16.92 22.62
N LEU A 506 -21.47 -16.84 23.51
CA LEU A 506 -20.41 -17.84 23.60
C LEU A 506 -20.95 -19.20 23.99
N THR A 507 -21.93 -19.24 24.90
CA THR A 507 -22.60 -20.48 25.30
C THR A 507 -23.44 -21.06 24.15
N LEU A 508 -24.15 -20.20 23.41
CA LEU A 508 -24.89 -20.61 22.22
C LEU A 508 -23.97 -21.21 21.15
N LEU A 509 -22.85 -20.55 20.87
CA LEU A 509 -21.87 -20.98 19.86
C LEU A 509 -21.04 -22.17 20.34
N GLY A 510 -20.66 -22.24 21.60
CA GLY A 510 -19.90 -23.34 22.20
C GLY A 510 -20.70 -24.63 22.42
N GLY A 511 -22.04 -24.52 22.46
CA GLY A 511 -22.93 -25.69 22.55
C GLY A 511 -23.09 -26.47 21.24
N TRP A 512 -22.51 -26.01 20.15
CA TRP A 512 -22.58 -26.70 18.86
C TRP A 512 -21.34 -27.56 18.61
N PRO A 513 -21.50 -28.89 18.44
CA PRO A 513 -20.40 -29.87 18.41
C PRO A 513 -19.38 -29.67 17.29
N GLN A 514 -19.61 -28.72 16.39
CA GLN A 514 -18.79 -28.50 15.18
C GLN A 514 -18.32 -27.05 15.03
N THR A 515 -18.43 -26.24 16.07
CA THR A 515 -17.81 -24.93 16.11
C THR A 515 -16.30 -25.10 16.25
N ARG A 516 -15.54 -24.91 15.17
CA ARG A 516 -14.07 -25.06 15.18
C ARG A 516 -13.34 -23.83 15.70
N ALA A 517 -13.94 -22.66 15.64
CA ALA A 517 -13.39 -21.44 16.22
C ALA A 517 -14.46 -20.36 16.40
N VAL A 518 -14.48 -19.73 17.57
CA VAL A 518 -15.25 -18.52 17.85
C VAL A 518 -14.25 -17.43 18.20
N SER A 519 -14.28 -16.32 17.49
CA SER A 519 -13.45 -15.15 17.81
C SER A 519 -14.35 -14.01 18.26
N LEU A 520 -14.21 -13.61 19.51
CA LEU A 520 -14.92 -12.48 20.09
C LEU A 520 -14.01 -11.27 20.10
N LEU A 521 -14.50 -10.18 19.55
CA LEU A 521 -13.75 -8.97 19.35
C LEU A 521 -14.55 -7.79 19.93
N LEU A 522 -13.98 -7.03 20.90
CA LEU A 522 -14.62 -5.93 21.60
C LEU A 522 -13.85 -4.60 21.38
N ALA A 523 -14.52 -3.49 21.09
CA ALA A 523 -13.91 -2.17 20.93
C ALA A 523 -13.72 -1.46 22.29
N PRO A 524 -12.60 -0.76 22.57
CA PRO A 524 -12.38 -0.08 23.83
C PRO A 524 -13.05 1.30 23.87
N ASP A 525 -13.59 1.66 25.03
CA ASP A 525 -13.97 3.01 25.39
C ASP A 525 -12.83 3.74 26.12
N GLY A 526 -12.51 4.97 25.70
CA GLY A 526 -11.77 5.95 26.48
C GLY A 526 -10.29 6.16 26.11
N PRO A 527 -9.67 7.25 26.62
CA PRO A 527 -8.37 7.71 26.18
C PRO A 527 -7.24 6.79 26.65
N ARG A 528 -6.22 6.70 25.80
CA ARG A 528 -5.03 5.86 25.92
C ARG A 528 -4.31 6.06 27.27
N SER A 529 -4.08 4.99 28.01
CA SER A 529 -2.98 4.90 28.94
C SER A 529 -1.80 4.20 28.23
N SER A 530 -0.70 4.91 28.17
CA SER A 530 0.59 4.43 27.68
C SER A 530 1.13 3.32 28.59
N HIS A 531 1.25 2.09 28.08
CA HIS A 531 2.39 1.21 28.39
C HIS A 531 2.37 -0.06 27.52
N PRO A 532 3.50 -0.46 26.93
CA PRO A 532 3.62 -1.69 26.15
C PRO A 532 4.10 -2.86 27.01
N SER A 533 3.84 -4.05 26.51
CA SER A 533 4.39 -5.35 26.91
C SER A 533 3.76 -6.09 28.10
N ALA A 534 3.05 -7.17 27.76
CA ALA A 534 3.14 -8.45 28.46
C ALA A 534 2.62 -9.56 27.56
N GLN A 535 3.44 -10.56 27.32
CA GLN A 535 3.07 -11.87 26.83
C GLN A 535 2.10 -12.50 27.82
N MET A 536 0.97 -13.01 27.36
CA MET A 536 -0.08 -13.50 28.23
C MET A 536 -0.54 -14.88 27.81
N GLU A 537 -0.57 -15.79 28.76
CA GLU A 537 -1.12 -17.15 28.65
C GLU A 537 -2.66 -17.17 28.68
N PRO A 538 -3.34 -18.21 28.10
CA PRO A 538 -4.74 -18.13 27.70
C PRO A 538 -5.80 -18.37 28.79
N GLU A 539 -5.46 -18.61 30.04
CA GLU A 539 -6.43 -18.99 31.06
C GLU A 539 -6.77 -17.87 32.05
N ARG A 540 -8.03 -17.39 31.98
CA ARG A 540 -8.71 -16.46 32.91
C ARG A 540 -8.38 -14.98 32.77
N ARG A 541 -9.06 -14.29 31.85
CA ARG A 541 -8.90 -12.84 31.73
C ARG A 541 -10.16 -12.03 32.04
N PRO A 542 -9.99 -10.86 32.74
CA PRO A 542 -11.09 -9.95 33.07
C PRO A 542 -11.63 -9.22 31.84
N LEU A 543 -12.88 -8.74 31.94
CA LEU A 543 -13.63 -8.06 30.87
C LEU A 543 -12.90 -6.89 30.19
N ALA A 544 -11.98 -6.23 30.89
CA ALA A 544 -11.15 -5.15 30.34
C ALA A 544 -10.22 -5.62 29.20
N GLU A 545 -9.80 -6.88 29.20
CA GLU A 545 -8.94 -7.47 28.18
C GLU A 545 -9.72 -7.93 26.94
N LEU A 546 -10.95 -8.36 27.13
CA LEU A 546 -11.89 -8.62 26.04
C LEU A 546 -12.20 -7.33 25.24
N ARG A 547 -12.23 -6.16 25.87
CA ARG A 547 -12.39 -4.85 25.21
C ARG A 547 -11.23 -4.51 24.25
N GLN A 548 -10.01 -4.89 24.61
CA GLN A 548 -8.81 -4.67 23.76
C GLN A 548 -8.82 -5.56 22.49
N ALA A 549 -9.38 -6.77 22.59
CA ALA A 549 -9.51 -7.68 21.47
C ALA A 549 -10.49 -7.18 20.39
N THR A 550 -11.56 -6.47 20.78
CA THR A 550 -12.53 -5.90 19.82
C THR A 550 -11.99 -4.69 19.07
N TYR A 551 -11.16 -3.87 19.73
CA TYR A 551 -10.46 -2.78 19.06
C TYR A 551 -9.56 -3.30 17.93
N LEU A 552 -8.84 -4.36 18.21
CA LEU A 552 -7.97 -5.03 17.23
C LEU A 552 -8.75 -5.59 16.05
N ALA A 553 -10.00 -6.01 16.20
CA ALA A 553 -10.81 -6.49 15.11
C ALA A 553 -11.54 -5.39 14.32
N CYS A 554 -11.94 -4.31 14.97
CA CYS A 554 -12.39 -3.13 14.24
C CYS A 554 -11.24 -2.56 13.38
N LEU A 555 -10.01 -2.57 13.88
CA LEU A 555 -8.80 -2.26 13.10
C LEU A 555 -8.54 -3.29 11.99
N TRP A 556 -8.78 -4.56 12.23
CA TRP A 556 -8.61 -5.63 11.25
C TRP A 556 -9.63 -5.57 10.11
N LEU A 557 -10.87 -5.28 10.40
CA LEU A 557 -11.91 -5.00 9.40
C LEU A 557 -11.63 -3.73 8.61
N SER A 558 -10.82 -2.80 9.18
CA SER A 558 -10.43 -1.53 8.56
C SER A 558 -9.06 -1.51 7.87
N LEU A 559 -8.31 -2.64 7.73
CA LEU A 559 -7.11 -2.79 6.87
C LEU A 559 -5.73 -2.99 7.53
N GLU A 560 -5.61 -3.14 8.84
CA GLU A 560 -4.30 -3.40 9.46
C GLU A 560 -4.14 -4.85 9.94
N PRO A 561 -2.96 -5.47 9.83
CA PRO A 561 -2.73 -6.84 10.31
C PRO A 561 -2.61 -6.83 11.84
N GLY A 562 -3.70 -7.10 12.52
CA GLY A 562 -3.76 -7.26 13.98
C GLY A 562 -3.85 -8.73 14.40
N ALA A 563 -3.30 -9.05 15.56
CA ALA A 563 -3.26 -10.39 16.12
C ALA A 563 -4.66 -10.90 16.48
N PHE A 564 -4.93 -12.16 16.13
CA PHE A 564 -6.14 -12.90 16.51
C PHE A 564 -5.96 -13.61 17.86
N ILE A 565 -7.01 -13.56 18.69
CA ILE A 565 -7.13 -14.50 19.80
C ILE A 565 -8.03 -15.64 19.32
N ARG A 566 -7.45 -16.82 19.12
CA ARG A 566 -8.21 -18.06 18.88
C ARG A 566 -8.54 -18.70 20.21
N TRP A 567 -9.80 -19.02 20.43
CA TRP A 567 -10.21 -19.95 21.47
C TRP A 567 -10.40 -21.32 20.80
N GLN A 568 -9.66 -22.29 21.24
CA GLN A 568 -9.96 -23.71 20.95
C GLN A 568 -10.76 -24.24 22.14
N SER A 569 -11.89 -24.87 21.84
CA SER A 569 -12.70 -25.64 22.79
C SER A 569 -11.97 -26.89 23.27
#